data_e5819e28fd15c027402eadecc8c9f401
#
_entry.id   e5819e28fd15c027402eadecc8c9f401
#
_cell.length_a   1.000
_cell.length_b   1.000
_cell.length_c   1.000
_cell.angle_alpha   90.00
_cell.angle_beta   90.00
_cell.angle_gamma   90.00
#
_symmetry.space_group_name_H-M   'P 1'
#
loop_
_entity.id
_entity.type
_entity.pdbx_description
1 polymer ?
#
loop_
_entity_poly.entity_id
_entity_poly.type
_entity_poly.pdbx_seq_one_letter_code
_entity_poly.pdbx_strand_id
1 'polypeptide(L)'
;LGALGREKAADVLEKLATMALSERARFSFKLIGYSYRQLSAVETTGPYKVENLMALIEQHEVDLILFPAQWPETYSYTLSHALASGLPIIAPNLGAFPERLSGRACATLFDHMEPVSELYRRIGDFIGALESGTVCAPVFPGDKSQPGFYDRDYLPLLASALKPPGSGKLSFEFGESQIVRGPLNKTGWRSAALRGLWWLHTHPSLRWVSSAVPYNFKRTVKRSLSRSPMHDSTI
;
A
#
# COMPACT_ATOMS: atom_id res chain seq x y z
N LEU A 1 -4.87 4.90 6.08
CA LEU A 1 -5.61 3.65 5.96
C LEU A 1 -4.69 2.47 5.66
N GLY A 2 -4.98 1.27 6.25
CA GLY A 2 -4.32 -0.01 5.94
C GLY A 2 -3.08 -0.32 6.76
N ALA A 3 -2.19 -1.18 6.22
CA ALA A 3 -0.95 -1.56 6.88
C ALA A 3 0.16 -0.55 6.56
N LEU A 4 0.71 0.10 7.58
CA LEU A 4 1.82 1.04 7.44
C LEU A 4 3.15 0.39 7.81
N GLY A 5 4.00 0.14 6.80
CA GLY A 5 5.42 -0.15 6.94
C GLY A 5 6.24 1.14 7.01
N ARG A 6 7.56 0.99 7.03
CA ARG A 6 8.48 2.13 6.90
C ARG A 6 8.31 2.83 5.56
N GLU A 7 8.21 2.07 4.50
CA GLU A 7 8.06 2.55 3.11
C GLU A 7 6.75 3.32 2.92
N LYS A 8 5.73 2.99 3.70
CA LYS A 8 4.45 3.71 3.76
C LYS A 8 4.45 4.82 4.80
N ALA A 9 5.64 5.20 5.27
CA ALA A 9 5.91 6.35 6.14
C ALA A 9 5.16 6.36 7.48
N ALA A 10 5.12 5.22 8.19
CA ALA A 10 4.61 5.17 9.54
C ALA A 10 5.31 6.19 10.47
N ASP A 11 6.63 6.39 10.26
CA ASP A 11 7.43 7.33 11.04
C ASP A 11 7.08 8.80 10.72
N VAL A 12 6.68 9.11 9.49
CA VAL A 12 6.17 10.44 9.10
C VAL A 12 4.84 10.71 9.77
N LEU A 13 3.91 9.73 9.75
CA LEU A 13 2.63 9.86 10.43
C LEU A 13 2.80 10.13 11.92
N GLU A 14 3.71 9.42 12.58
CA GLU A 14 3.98 9.63 14.01
C GLU A 14 4.53 11.03 14.30
N LYS A 15 5.46 11.53 13.47
CA LYS A 15 5.98 12.89 13.60
C LYS A 15 4.87 13.94 13.44
N LEU A 16 4.03 13.80 12.42
CA LEU A 16 2.88 14.69 12.20
C LEU A 16 1.93 14.68 13.40
N ALA A 17 1.61 13.51 13.93
CA ALA A 17 0.73 13.37 15.09
C ALA A 17 1.34 13.99 16.36
N THR A 18 2.64 13.82 16.56
CA THR A 18 3.37 14.42 17.69
C THR A 18 3.38 15.94 17.58
N MET A 19 3.57 16.50 16.38
CA MET A 19 3.48 17.93 16.14
C MET A 19 2.07 18.45 16.45
N ALA A 20 1.03 17.80 15.94
CA ALA A 20 -0.34 18.17 16.20
C ALA A 20 -0.68 18.20 17.70
N LEU A 21 -0.20 17.19 18.44
CA LEU A 21 -0.38 17.12 19.88
C LEU A 21 0.36 18.25 20.62
N SER A 22 1.62 18.52 20.24
CA SER A 22 2.46 19.55 20.90
C SER A 22 1.93 20.96 20.65
N GLU A 23 1.40 21.22 19.48
CA GLU A 23 0.84 22.53 19.08
C GLU A 23 -0.65 22.68 19.46
N ARG A 24 -1.25 21.64 20.05
CA ARG A 24 -2.69 21.62 20.36
C ARG A 24 -3.54 21.92 19.13
N ALA A 25 -3.18 21.30 18.00
CA ALA A 25 -3.88 21.47 16.74
C ALA A 25 -5.36 21.08 16.86
N ARG A 26 -6.22 21.67 16.01
CA ARG A 26 -7.65 21.33 15.93
C ARG A 26 -7.92 19.98 15.27
N PHE A 27 -6.91 19.30 14.79
CA PHE A 27 -7.00 18.01 14.14
C PHE A 27 -6.07 17.00 14.80
N SER A 28 -6.39 15.75 14.67
CA SER A 28 -5.59 14.62 15.15
C SER A 28 -5.45 13.55 14.08
N PHE A 29 -4.50 12.64 14.30
CA PHE A 29 -4.24 11.56 13.35
C PHE A 29 -4.67 10.21 13.93
N LYS A 30 -5.41 9.46 13.12
CA LYS A 30 -5.84 8.10 13.43
C LYS A 30 -5.41 7.16 12.30
N LEU A 31 -4.90 5.98 12.64
CA LEU A 31 -4.59 4.93 11.70
C LEU A 31 -5.71 3.88 11.71
N ILE A 32 -6.56 3.90 10.71
CA ILE A 32 -7.47 2.79 10.46
C ILE A 32 -6.65 1.68 9.80
N GLY A 33 -6.23 0.72 10.61
CA GLY A 33 -5.28 -0.31 10.23
C GLY A 33 -4.25 -0.58 11.31
N TYR A 34 -3.06 -0.98 10.91
CA TYR A 34 -1.96 -1.28 11.82
C TYR A 34 -0.63 -0.82 11.24
N SER A 35 0.37 -0.66 12.10
CA SER A 35 1.73 -0.35 11.68
C SER A 35 2.70 -1.46 12.09
N TYR A 36 3.93 -1.42 11.53
CA TYR A 36 4.99 -2.38 11.83
C TYR A 36 5.49 -2.30 13.28
N ARG A 37 5.19 -1.20 13.98
CA ARG A 37 5.44 -0.96 15.40
C ARG A 37 4.32 -0.11 16.01
N GLN A 38 4.26 -0.01 17.30
CA GLN A 38 3.38 0.94 17.97
C GLN A 38 3.83 2.38 17.67
N LEU A 39 2.89 3.25 17.34
CA LEU A 39 3.13 4.67 17.08
C LEU A 39 2.69 5.50 18.29
N SER A 40 3.50 6.49 18.64
CA SER A 40 3.14 7.48 19.67
C SER A 40 2.16 8.49 19.07
N ALA A 41 1.25 9.02 19.89
CA ALA A 41 0.29 10.04 19.49
C ALA A 41 -0.65 9.68 18.32
N VAL A 42 -0.69 8.42 17.89
CA VAL A 42 -1.58 7.91 16.84
C VAL A 42 -2.45 6.79 17.39
N GLU A 43 -3.75 7.01 17.41
CA GLU A 43 -4.69 5.94 17.69
C GLU A 43 -4.74 4.96 16.52
N THR A 44 -4.64 3.66 16.80
CA THR A 44 -4.58 2.61 15.80
C THR A 44 -5.69 1.60 16.04
N THR A 45 -6.51 1.34 15.02
CA THR A 45 -7.67 0.43 15.14
C THR A 45 -7.30 -1.06 15.10
N GLY A 46 -6.11 -1.40 14.57
CA GLY A 46 -5.69 -2.76 14.35
C GLY A 46 -6.11 -3.32 12.97
N PRO A 47 -5.84 -4.61 12.70
CA PRO A 47 -6.22 -5.26 11.45
C PRO A 47 -7.74 -5.27 11.27
N TYR A 48 -8.19 -5.06 10.04
CA TYR A 48 -9.60 -5.07 9.67
C TYR A 48 -9.83 -5.89 8.38
N LYS A 49 -11.08 -6.27 8.14
CA LYS A 49 -11.51 -6.82 6.86
C LYS A 49 -11.88 -5.67 5.92
N VAL A 50 -11.54 -5.80 4.64
CA VAL A 50 -11.75 -4.75 3.64
C VAL A 50 -13.21 -4.33 3.55
N GLU A 51 -14.13 -5.26 3.73
CA GLU A 51 -15.58 -5.02 3.71
C GLU A 51 -16.04 -4.07 4.83
N ASN A 52 -15.29 -4.00 5.92
CA ASN A 52 -15.62 -3.15 7.07
C ASN A 52 -14.97 -1.75 6.99
N LEU A 53 -14.13 -1.49 6.00
CA LEU A 53 -13.35 -0.26 5.95
C LEU A 53 -14.22 1.00 5.88
N MET A 54 -15.28 0.98 5.08
CA MET A 54 -16.20 2.12 4.97
C MET A 54 -16.91 2.40 6.30
N ALA A 55 -17.39 1.35 6.97
CA ALA A 55 -18.02 1.48 8.29
C ALA A 55 -17.03 2.00 9.35
N LEU A 56 -15.77 1.59 9.28
CA LEU A 56 -14.72 2.12 10.17
C LEU A 56 -14.41 3.59 9.91
N ILE A 57 -14.38 4.02 8.65
CA ILE A 57 -14.20 5.43 8.28
C ILE A 57 -15.32 6.28 8.88
N GLU A 58 -16.56 5.83 8.75
CA GLU A 58 -17.75 6.50 9.31
C GLU A 58 -17.75 6.47 10.84
N GLN A 59 -17.52 5.30 11.45
CA GLN A 59 -17.48 5.13 12.91
C GLN A 59 -16.45 6.02 13.60
N HIS A 60 -15.33 6.28 12.92
CA HIS A 60 -14.25 7.10 13.43
C HIS A 60 -14.33 8.56 12.98
N GLU A 61 -15.43 8.96 12.36
CA GLU A 61 -15.73 10.36 11.97
C GLU A 61 -14.53 11.00 11.23
N VAL A 62 -14.05 10.31 10.18
CA VAL A 62 -12.86 10.74 9.42
C VAL A 62 -13.25 11.89 8.48
N ASP A 63 -12.62 13.06 8.64
CA ASP A 63 -12.85 14.22 7.80
C ASP A 63 -11.91 14.28 6.57
N LEU A 64 -10.72 13.68 6.67
CA LEU A 64 -9.66 13.77 5.68
C LEU A 64 -8.83 12.48 5.65
N ILE A 65 -8.44 12.04 4.47
CA ILE A 65 -7.57 10.88 4.31
C ILE A 65 -6.18 11.32 3.85
N LEU A 66 -5.16 10.96 4.65
CA LEU A 66 -3.76 11.19 4.33
C LEU A 66 -3.07 9.89 3.88
N PHE A 67 -2.36 9.96 2.77
CA PHE A 67 -1.41 8.94 2.31
C PHE A 67 0.01 9.48 2.45
N PRO A 68 0.76 9.14 3.50
CA PRO A 68 2.11 9.68 3.71
C PRO A 68 3.19 8.87 2.97
N ALA A 69 2.85 8.04 1.99
CA ALA A 69 3.75 7.08 1.35
C ALA A 69 5.01 7.73 0.78
N GLN A 70 6.16 7.10 1.02
CA GLN A 70 7.48 7.49 0.48
C GLN A 70 7.99 6.51 -0.58
N TRP A 71 7.17 5.54 -0.94
CA TRP A 71 7.46 4.56 -1.97
C TRP A 71 6.36 4.58 -3.04
N PRO A 72 6.71 4.52 -4.34
CA PRO A 72 5.73 4.53 -5.40
C PRO A 72 4.86 3.27 -5.36
N GLU A 73 3.57 3.45 -5.17
CA GLU A 73 2.58 2.38 -5.34
C GLU A 73 2.11 2.33 -6.79
N THR A 74 2.00 1.12 -7.35
CA THR A 74 1.56 0.93 -8.73
C THR A 74 0.06 1.14 -8.91
N TYR A 75 -0.74 0.89 -7.86
CA TYR A 75 -2.19 1.05 -7.91
C TYR A 75 -2.78 1.66 -6.63
N SER A 76 -2.36 1.22 -5.44
CA SER A 76 -2.91 1.60 -4.13
C SER A 76 -4.39 1.23 -3.95
N TYR A 77 -4.67 -0.01 -3.54
CA TYR A 77 -6.04 -0.46 -3.28
C TYR A 77 -6.75 0.38 -2.19
N THR A 78 -6.02 0.85 -1.19
CA THR A 78 -6.56 1.74 -0.16
C THR A 78 -7.01 3.08 -0.73
N LEU A 79 -6.37 3.57 -1.81
CA LEU A 79 -6.83 4.77 -2.51
C LEU A 79 -8.20 4.55 -3.16
N SER A 80 -8.51 3.35 -3.68
CA SER A 80 -9.84 3.07 -4.23
C SER A 80 -10.93 3.26 -3.18
N HIS A 81 -10.69 2.79 -1.95
CA HIS A 81 -11.64 2.99 -0.84
C HIS A 81 -11.71 4.44 -0.37
N ALA A 82 -10.57 5.15 -0.35
CA ALA A 82 -10.56 6.58 -0.06
C ALA A 82 -11.36 7.37 -1.09
N LEU A 83 -11.25 7.03 -2.37
CA LEU A 83 -12.04 7.64 -3.43
C LEU A 83 -13.53 7.31 -3.29
N ALA A 84 -13.87 6.09 -2.92
CA ALA A 84 -15.24 5.67 -2.72
C ALA A 84 -15.89 6.33 -1.48
N SER A 85 -15.11 6.73 -0.47
CA SER A 85 -15.62 7.44 0.70
C SER A 85 -16.07 8.87 0.39
N GLY A 86 -15.60 9.45 -0.70
CA GLY A 86 -15.88 10.85 -1.03
C GLY A 86 -15.14 11.88 -0.16
N LEU A 87 -14.31 11.46 0.76
CA LEU A 87 -13.57 12.35 1.65
C LEU A 87 -12.42 13.06 0.92
N PRO A 88 -12.02 14.24 1.39
CA PRO A 88 -10.82 14.92 0.93
C PRO A 88 -9.57 14.05 1.09
N ILE A 89 -8.64 14.17 0.16
CA ILE A 89 -7.43 13.33 0.12
C ILE A 89 -6.18 14.21 0.02
N ILE A 90 -5.19 13.91 0.86
CA ILE A 90 -3.82 14.41 0.73
C ILE A 90 -2.92 13.22 0.41
N ALA A 91 -2.18 13.28 -0.69
CA ALA A 91 -1.33 12.17 -1.13
C ALA A 91 -0.01 12.67 -1.73
N PRO A 92 1.04 11.84 -1.79
CA PRO A 92 2.29 12.24 -2.41
C PRO A 92 2.17 12.31 -3.93
N ASN A 93 2.92 13.21 -4.55
CA ASN A 93 3.10 13.26 -5.99
C ASN A 93 4.04 12.12 -6.43
N LEU A 94 3.61 10.87 -6.27
CA LEU A 94 4.41 9.68 -6.43
C LEU A 94 3.57 8.48 -6.86
N GLY A 95 4.09 7.64 -7.76
CA GLY A 95 3.42 6.42 -8.21
C GLY A 95 2.05 6.68 -8.84
N ALA A 96 1.05 5.90 -8.47
CA ALA A 96 -0.31 5.99 -9.02
C ALA A 96 -1.14 7.17 -8.47
N PHE A 97 -0.70 7.86 -7.43
CA PHE A 97 -1.50 8.92 -6.80
C PHE A 97 -1.78 10.10 -7.75
N PRO A 98 -0.79 10.69 -8.47
CA PRO A 98 -1.03 11.82 -9.36
C PRO A 98 -2.05 11.50 -10.46
N GLU A 99 -1.92 10.34 -11.08
CA GLU A 99 -2.81 9.89 -12.15
C GLU A 99 -4.24 9.71 -11.63
N ARG A 100 -4.39 9.00 -10.54
CA ARG A 100 -5.71 8.64 -9.98
C ARG A 100 -6.42 9.79 -9.28
N LEU A 101 -5.71 10.82 -8.86
CA LEU A 101 -6.25 12.02 -8.22
C LEU A 101 -6.40 13.19 -9.19
N SER A 102 -5.95 13.04 -10.43
CA SER A 102 -6.04 14.08 -11.46
C SER A 102 -7.48 14.54 -11.68
N GLY A 103 -7.69 15.87 -11.71
CA GLY A 103 -9.00 16.47 -11.92
C GLY A 103 -9.98 16.39 -10.74
N ARG A 104 -9.55 15.93 -9.56
CA ARG A 104 -10.40 15.85 -8.37
C ARG A 104 -10.28 17.12 -7.52
N ALA A 105 -11.40 17.78 -7.27
CA ALA A 105 -11.45 19.08 -6.59
C ALA A 105 -10.99 19.01 -5.12
N CYS A 106 -11.21 17.90 -4.42
CA CYS A 106 -10.85 17.72 -3.02
C CYS A 106 -9.65 16.80 -2.82
N ALA A 107 -8.69 16.85 -3.73
CA ALA A 107 -7.43 16.14 -3.60
C ALA A 107 -6.27 17.12 -3.76
N THR A 108 -5.28 17.01 -2.89
CA THR A 108 -4.02 17.76 -3.02
C THR A 108 -2.82 16.82 -2.99
N LEU A 109 -1.82 17.16 -3.78
CA LEU A 109 -0.57 16.41 -3.85
C LEU A 109 0.54 17.20 -3.14
N PHE A 110 1.43 16.46 -2.47
CA PHE A 110 2.63 17.00 -1.86
C PHE A 110 3.89 16.33 -2.42
N ASP A 111 5.05 16.98 -2.32
CA ASP A 111 6.31 16.36 -2.65
C ASP A 111 6.69 15.36 -1.55
N HIS A 112 6.85 14.07 -1.89
CA HIS A 112 7.22 13.02 -0.94
C HIS A 112 8.57 13.26 -0.24
N MET A 113 9.41 14.15 -0.80
CA MET A 113 10.70 14.57 -0.24
C MET A 113 10.61 15.83 0.61
N GLU A 114 9.43 16.49 0.69
CA GLU A 114 9.32 17.71 1.48
C GLU A 114 9.50 17.42 2.98
N PRO A 115 10.02 18.38 3.74
CA PRO A 115 10.15 18.26 5.19
C PRO A 115 8.78 17.98 5.87
N VAL A 116 8.78 17.17 6.93
CA VAL A 116 7.55 16.86 7.67
C VAL A 116 6.84 18.12 8.20
N SER A 117 7.59 19.16 8.56
CA SER A 117 7.05 20.45 8.98
C SER A 117 6.27 21.17 7.87
N GLU A 118 6.74 21.04 6.63
CA GLU A 118 6.06 21.62 5.47
C GLU A 118 4.78 20.83 5.15
N LEU A 119 4.84 19.51 5.19
CA LEU A 119 3.65 18.66 5.05
C LEU A 119 2.62 18.95 6.15
N TYR A 120 3.07 19.14 7.39
CA TYR A 120 2.20 19.50 8.50
C TYR A 120 1.47 20.85 8.26
N ARG A 121 2.21 21.88 7.84
CA ARG A 121 1.64 23.17 7.49
C ARG A 121 0.62 23.04 6.35
N ARG A 122 0.96 22.31 5.29
CA ARG A 122 0.07 22.03 4.15
C ARG A 122 -1.22 21.35 4.57
N ILE A 123 -1.16 20.40 5.50
CA ILE A 123 -2.36 19.76 6.06
C ILE A 123 -3.24 20.80 6.77
N GLY A 124 -2.65 21.65 7.59
CA GLY A 124 -3.37 22.73 8.27
C GLY A 124 -4.03 23.72 7.31
N ASP A 125 -3.31 24.15 6.28
CA ASP A 125 -3.81 25.06 5.23
C ASP A 125 -4.99 24.43 4.46
N PHE A 126 -4.85 23.14 4.13
CA PHE A 126 -5.91 22.42 3.41
C PHE A 126 -7.18 22.24 4.26
N ILE A 127 -7.04 21.92 5.55
CA ILE A 127 -8.15 21.87 6.50
C ILE A 127 -8.81 23.23 6.60
N GLY A 128 -8.04 24.31 6.72
CA GLY A 128 -8.58 25.67 6.74
C GLY A 128 -9.36 26.04 5.47
N ALA A 129 -8.88 25.59 4.31
CA ALA A 129 -9.56 25.78 3.02
C ALA A 129 -10.88 24.99 2.93
N LEU A 130 -10.91 23.79 3.51
CA LEU A 130 -12.15 22.99 3.62
C LEU A 130 -13.17 23.67 4.55
N GLU A 131 -12.76 24.13 5.72
CA GLU A 131 -13.62 24.81 6.70
C GLU A 131 -14.19 26.14 6.16
N SER A 132 -13.39 26.87 5.38
CA SER A 132 -13.84 28.14 4.76
C SER A 132 -14.72 27.93 3.52
N GLY A 133 -14.92 26.68 3.07
CA GLY A 133 -15.66 26.37 1.84
C GLY A 133 -14.94 26.79 0.56
N THR A 134 -13.67 27.17 0.64
CA THR A 134 -12.85 27.54 -0.53
C THR A 134 -12.58 26.32 -1.41
N VAL A 135 -12.46 25.14 -0.80
CA VAL A 135 -12.41 23.85 -1.47
C VAL A 135 -13.73 23.14 -1.22
N CYS A 136 -14.55 22.98 -2.23
CA CYS A 136 -15.80 22.23 -2.09
C CYS A 136 -15.48 20.76 -1.88
N ALA A 137 -16.08 20.13 -0.84
CA ALA A 137 -16.13 18.69 -0.76
C ALA A 137 -16.92 18.18 -1.97
N PRO A 138 -16.34 17.39 -2.87
CA PRO A 138 -17.09 16.88 -4.00
C PRO A 138 -18.18 15.95 -3.48
N VAL A 139 -19.40 16.19 -3.91
CA VAL A 139 -20.44 15.15 -3.85
C VAL A 139 -20.05 14.13 -4.89
N PHE A 140 -19.32 13.08 -4.48
CA PHE A 140 -19.01 12.01 -5.39
C PHE A 140 -20.27 11.22 -5.71
N PRO A 141 -20.69 11.16 -6.97
CA PRO A 141 -21.38 9.98 -7.44
C PRO A 141 -20.36 8.85 -7.29
N GLY A 142 -20.59 7.92 -6.37
CA GLY A 142 -19.68 6.88 -5.94
C GLY A 142 -18.65 6.51 -6.99
N ASP A 143 -17.41 6.37 -6.57
CA ASP A 143 -16.31 6.15 -7.50
C ASP A 143 -16.69 5.04 -8.49
N LYS A 144 -16.94 5.43 -9.72
CA LYS A 144 -17.19 4.53 -10.84
C LYS A 144 -15.90 3.90 -11.38
N SER A 145 -14.77 4.05 -10.71
CA SER A 145 -13.51 3.32 -10.92
C SER A 145 -13.42 2.07 -10.02
N GLN A 146 -13.89 1.05 -9.96
CA GLN A 146 -15.04 0.37 -10.33
C GLN A 146 -14.79 -1.10 -10.47
N PRO A 147 -15.57 -1.92 -9.82
CA PRO A 147 -15.70 -3.27 -10.31
C PRO A 147 -16.12 -3.18 -11.77
N GLY A 148 -15.24 -3.51 -12.69
CA GLY A 148 -15.53 -3.45 -14.12
C GLY A 148 -14.51 -2.70 -14.99
N PHE A 149 -13.51 -2.02 -14.42
CA PHE A 149 -12.42 -1.45 -15.23
C PHE A 149 -11.79 -2.51 -16.15
N TYR A 150 -11.49 -3.69 -15.60
CA TYR A 150 -10.96 -4.80 -16.39
C TYR A 150 -11.93 -5.25 -17.50
N ASP A 151 -13.19 -5.47 -17.15
CA ASP A 151 -14.19 -6.01 -18.09
C ASP A 151 -14.68 -4.96 -19.07
N ARG A 152 -14.82 -3.71 -18.64
CA ARG A 152 -15.41 -2.65 -19.44
C ARG A 152 -14.38 -1.87 -20.25
N ASP A 153 -13.22 -1.54 -19.67
CA ASP A 153 -12.27 -0.61 -20.25
C ASP A 153 -10.99 -1.29 -20.73
N TYR A 154 -10.44 -2.24 -19.96
CA TYR A 154 -9.16 -2.88 -20.27
C TYR A 154 -9.30 -4.05 -21.26
N LEU A 155 -10.23 -4.98 -21.03
CA LEU A 155 -10.41 -6.13 -21.91
C LEU A 155 -10.87 -5.75 -23.31
N PRO A 156 -11.78 -4.78 -23.52
CA PRO A 156 -12.12 -4.29 -24.87
C PRO A 156 -10.94 -3.65 -25.58
N LEU A 157 -10.09 -2.86 -24.86
CA LEU A 157 -8.87 -2.30 -25.44
C LEU A 157 -7.89 -3.40 -25.86
N LEU A 158 -7.72 -4.42 -25.02
CA LEU A 158 -6.88 -5.57 -25.33
C LEU A 158 -7.46 -6.36 -26.53
N ALA A 159 -8.75 -6.61 -26.55
CA ALA A 159 -9.42 -7.29 -27.64
C ALA A 159 -9.34 -6.52 -28.98
N SER A 160 -9.38 -5.19 -28.93
CA SER A 160 -9.20 -4.34 -30.12
C SER A 160 -7.74 -4.29 -30.60
N ALA A 161 -6.78 -4.41 -29.69
CA ALA A 161 -5.36 -4.43 -29.99
C ALA A 161 -4.87 -5.80 -30.47
N LEU A 162 -5.54 -6.89 -30.06
CA LEU A 162 -5.28 -8.23 -30.53
C LEU A 162 -5.95 -8.38 -31.89
N LYS A 163 -5.16 -8.44 -32.97
CA LYS A 163 -5.67 -8.92 -34.27
C LYS A 163 -6.40 -10.25 -34.05
N PRO A 164 -7.57 -10.47 -34.65
CA PRO A 164 -8.22 -11.77 -34.56
C PRO A 164 -7.20 -12.84 -34.94
N PRO A 165 -7.13 -13.93 -34.21
CA PRO A 165 -6.20 -14.98 -34.55
C PRO A 165 -6.49 -15.44 -35.97
N GLY A 166 -5.59 -15.13 -36.91
CA GLY A 166 -5.56 -15.84 -38.15
C GLY A 166 -5.55 -17.31 -37.79
N SER A 167 -6.12 -18.17 -38.60
CA SER A 167 -6.33 -19.61 -38.41
C SER A 167 -5.03 -20.43 -38.12
N GLY A 168 -3.95 -19.79 -37.76
CA GLY A 168 -2.73 -20.37 -37.23
C GLY A 168 -2.90 -20.73 -35.77
N LYS A 169 -2.72 -21.99 -35.42
CA LYS A 169 -2.52 -22.44 -34.03
C LYS A 169 -1.50 -21.51 -33.38
N LEU A 170 -1.92 -20.70 -32.40
CA LEU A 170 -1.01 -20.04 -31.47
C LEU A 170 -0.33 -21.17 -30.67
N SER A 171 0.77 -21.70 -31.20
CA SER A 171 1.74 -22.40 -30.35
C SER A 171 2.39 -21.33 -29.50
N PHE A 172 1.96 -21.18 -28.26
CA PHE A 172 2.78 -20.56 -27.24
C PHE A 172 3.96 -21.48 -26.98
N GLU A 173 4.96 -21.40 -27.84
CA GLU A 173 6.29 -21.76 -27.40
C GLU A 173 6.67 -20.72 -26.35
N PHE A 174 6.43 -21.07 -25.08
CA PHE A 174 7.18 -20.47 -24.02
C PHE A 174 8.65 -20.79 -24.32
N GLY A 175 9.30 -19.86 -25.00
CA GLY A 175 10.73 -19.94 -25.20
C GLY A 175 11.35 -19.99 -23.82
N GLU A 176 11.73 -21.16 -23.37
CA GLU A 176 12.47 -21.38 -22.11
C GLU A 176 13.76 -20.55 -22.05
N SER A 177 14.13 -19.90 -23.14
CA SER A 177 15.34 -19.12 -23.33
C SER A 177 15.29 -17.70 -22.74
N GLN A 178 14.13 -17.16 -22.33
CA GLN A 178 14.04 -15.78 -21.80
C GLN A 178 13.79 -15.66 -20.30
N ILE A 179 13.53 -16.76 -19.62
CA ILE A 179 13.76 -16.74 -18.18
C ILE A 179 15.29 -16.83 -18.03
N VAL A 180 15.94 -15.69 -17.86
CA VAL A 180 17.30 -15.61 -17.34
C VAL A 180 17.24 -16.24 -15.95
N ARG A 181 17.26 -17.56 -15.92
CA ARG A 181 17.64 -18.30 -14.74
C ARG A 181 19.11 -17.95 -14.57
N GLY A 182 19.36 -16.86 -13.82
CA GLY A 182 20.70 -16.64 -13.29
C GLY A 182 21.18 -17.98 -12.76
N PRO A 183 22.47 -18.30 -12.83
CA PRO A 183 22.98 -19.62 -12.49
C PRO A 183 22.49 -19.97 -11.09
N LEU A 184 21.37 -20.71 -11.02
CA LEU A 184 20.95 -21.41 -9.83
C LEU A 184 22.07 -22.41 -9.59
N ASN A 185 23.07 -21.97 -8.83
CA ASN A 185 24.10 -22.86 -8.33
C ASN A 185 23.38 -23.90 -7.45
N LYS A 186 22.86 -24.94 -8.08
CA LYS A 186 21.90 -25.93 -7.57
C LYS A 186 22.46 -26.86 -6.53
N THR A 187 23.74 -26.73 -6.16
CA THR A 187 24.50 -27.74 -5.41
C THR A 187 25.06 -27.25 -4.09
N GLY A 188 24.34 -26.35 -3.36
CA GLY A 188 24.75 -25.98 -2.02
C GLY A 188 23.81 -26.55 -0.97
N TRP A 189 24.34 -27.03 0.16
CA TRP A 189 23.54 -27.45 1.32
C TRP A 189 22.49 -26.43 1.76
N ARG A 190 22.75 -25.11 1.57
CA ARG A 190 21.82 -24.01 1.85
C ARG A 190 20.56 -24.06 0.99
N SER A 191 20.69 -24.36 -0.29
CA SER A 191 19.54 -24.49 -1.19
C SER A 191 18.72 -25.75 -0.91
N ALA A 192 19.38 -26.83 -0.45
CA ALA A 192 18.70 -28.02 0.03
C ALA A 192 17.93 -27.74 1.34
N ALA A 193 18.54 -27.02 2.27
CA ALA A 193 17.90 -26.61 3.53
C ALA A 193 16.69 -25.71 3.29
N LEU A 194 16.77 -24.74 2.37
CA LEU A 194 15.64 -23.87 2.01
C LEU A 194 14.50 -24.65 1.36
N ARG A 195 14.81 -25.63 0.48
CA ARG A 195 13.79 -26.52 -0.10
C ARG A 195 13.14 -27.40 0.96
N GLY A 196 13.92 -27.92 1.91
CA GLY A 196 13.39 -28.69 3.04
C GLY A 196 12.45 -27.88 3.92
N LEU A 197 12.83 -26.64 4.27
CA LEU A 197 11.98 -25.72 5.01
C LEU A 197 10.70 -25.34 4.26
N TRP A 198 10.81 -25.12 2.95
CA TRP A 198 9.65 -24.86 2.11
C TRP A 198 8.72 -26.06 2.05
N TRP A 199 9.26 -27.27 1.87
CA TRP A 199 8.50 -28.51 1.86
C TRP A 199 7.77 -28.76 3.21
N LEU A 200 8.47 -28.56 4.35
CA LEU A 200 7.85 -28.63 5.69
C LEU A 200 6.70 -27.65 5.85
N HIS A 201 6.83 -26.45 5.28
CA HIS A 201 5.78 -25.43 5.38
C HIS A 201 4.57 -25.74 4.49
N THR A 202 4.78 -26.36 3.34
CA THR A 202 3.72 -26.65 2.36
C THR A 202 3.06 -28.01 2.58
N HIS A 203 3.70 -28.94 3.30
CA HIS A 203 3.14 -30.27 3.51
C HIS A 203 1.97 -30.25 4.52
N PRO A 204 0.76 -30.74 4.12
CA PRO A 204 -0.44 -30.63 4.96
C PRO A 204 -0.28 -31.21 6.36
N SER A 205 0.38 -32.37 6.48
CA SER A 205 0.55 -33.09 7.75
C SER A 205 1.56 -32.45 8.71
N LEU A 206 2.39 -31.50 8.24
CA LEU A 206 3.47 -30.88 9.01
C LEU A 206 3.29 -29.39 9.24
N ARG A 207 2.17 -28.83 8.78
CA ARG A 207 1.83 -27.40 8.98
C ARG A 207 1.85 -26.97 10.45
N TRP A 208 1.44 -27.86 11.34
CA TRP A 208 1.40 -27.58 12.77
C TRP A 208 2.81 -27.35 13.35
N VAL A 209 3.84 -28.08 12.86
CA VAL A 209 5.23 -27.86 13.28
C VAL A 209 5.69 -26.46 12.87
N SER A 210 5.34 -26.02 11.66
CA SER A 210 5.72 -24.69 11.19
C SER A 210 4.97 -23.59 11.96
N SER A 211 3.74 -23.80 12.41
CA SER A 211 3.00 -22.83 13.21
C SER A 211 3.52 -22.68 14.64
N ALA A 212 4.10 -23.75 15.20
CA ALA A 212 4.69 -23.72 16.52
C ALA A 212 6.02 -22.95 16.61
N VAL A 213 6.68 -22.71 15.49
CA VAL A 213 7.98 -21.99 15.45
C VAL A 213 7.74 -20.47 15.43
N PRO A 214 8.29 -19.71 16.40
CA PRO A 214 8.15 -18.26 16.47
C PRO A 214 8.62 -17.57 15.18
N TYR A 215 7.88 -16.54 14.76
CA TYR A 215 8.16 -15.78 13.53
C TYR A 215 9.60 -15.25 13.47
N ASN A 216 10.11 -14.71 14.57
CA ASN A 216 11.48 -14.18 14.66
C ASN A 216 12.54 -15.25 14.39
N PHE A 217 12.32 -16.48 14.86
CA PHE A 217 13.23 -17.60 14.59
C PHE A 217 13.21 -17.97 13.11
N LYS A 218 12.03 -18.09 12.49
CA LYS A 218 11.88 -18.33 11.05
C LYS A 218 12.62 -17.27 10.23
N ARG A 219 12.49 -15.99 10.61
CA ARG A 219 13.15 -14.86 9.95
C ARG A 219 14.66 -14.95 10.06
N THR A 220 15.19 -15.28 11.24
CA THR A 220 16.64 -15.45 11.47
C THR A 220 17.21 -16.59 10.64
N VAL A 221 16.54 -17.74 10.63
CA VAL A 221 16.96 -18.90 9.82
C VAL A 221 16.95 -18.58 8.33
N LYS A 222 15.88 -17.92 7.85
CA LYS A 222 15.78 -17.50 6.45
C LYS A 222 16.90 -16.52 6.08
N ARG A 223 17.22 -15.55 6.95
CA ARG A 223 18.33 -14.61 6.75
C ARG A 223 19.68 -15.30 6.67
N SER A 224 19.97 -16.25 7.57
CA SER A 224 21.25 -16.98 7.57
C SER A 224 21.44 -17.89 6.36
N LEU A 225 20.35 -18.40 5.78
CA LEU A 225 20.38 -19.26 4.59
C LEU A 225 20.32 -18.47 3.28
N SER A 226 19.90 -17.22 3.31
CA SER A 226 19.83 -16.35 2.14
C SER A 226 21.23 -15.88 1.73
N ARG A 227 21.55 -15.93 0.43
CA ARG A 227 22.83 -15.44 -0.13
C ARG A 227 22.92 -13.92 -0.23
N SER A 228 21.79 -13.24 -0.22
CA SER A 228 21.71 -11.77 -0.19
C SER A 228 21.06 -11.41 1.13
N PRO A 229 21.84 -11.06 2.17
CA PRO A 229 21.25 -10.46 3.34
C PRO A 229 20.50 -9.22 2.87
N MET A 230 19.21 -9.09 3.23
CA MET A 230 18.56 -7.80 3.14
C MET A 230 19.45 -6.83 3.93
N HIS A 231 20.03 -5.86 3.24
CA HIS A 231 20.70 -4.77 3.90
C HIS A 231 19.69 -4.17 4.87
N ASP A 232 19.98 -4.24 6.16
CA ASP A 232 19.41 -3.28 7.09
C ASP A 232 19.99 -1.95 6.64
N SER A 233 19.24 -1.20 5.85
CA SER A 233 19.54 0.20 5.60
C SER A 233 19.36 0.93 6.92
N THR A 234 20.42 0.87 7.72
CA THR A 234 20.69 1.85 8.75
C THR A 234 21.09 3.11 8.01
N ILE A 235 20.16 4.00 7.74
CA ILE A 235 20.37 5.45 7.65
C ILE A 235 19.15 6.11 8.24
#